data_ba4090e063d74150c2bf594f0b1dda92
#
_entry.id   ba4090e063d74150c2bf594f0b1dda92
#
_cell.length_a   1.000
_cell.length_b   1.000
_cell.length_c   1.000
_cell.angle_alpha   90.00
_cell.angle_beta   90.00
_cell.angle_gamma   90.00
#
_symmetry.space_group_name_H-M   'P 1'
#
loop_
_entity.id
_entity.type
_entity.pdbx_description
1 polymer ?
#
loop_
_entity_poly.entity_id
_entity_poly.type
_entity_poly.pdbx_seq_one_letter_code
_entity_poly.pdbx_strand_id
1 'polypeptide(L)'
;MLLEIEYNHEKEEFRKQTETMGVERKVRRGDAWFPVTIGSCYYNSLNQAVVEVTRTKDSDIEHNFEPGRPVCFFTVRRDEKARKERIQYMSFTATVSYAEHDRIVVALPNSGRIADLQRSEPIGLQLFFDETSYRLMFEALDRVMNAKTGRLAALRDIFYTNAPAQKLTFGAMSLPWLNASQQQAVNEVLRAKDVAVVHGPPGTGKTTTLVEAIYETLRRESQVLVCAQSNMAVDWIAEKLVDRGVNVLRIGNPTRVNDKMLSFTYERRFEAHPDYPQLWSIRKAIRELRGERRRSDAWHQKMDRLKSRATEIELRIRASLFGEARVIACTLTGAANRVLEGEKFSTLFIDEAAQALEAACWIAIRRAGRVIFAGDHCQLPPTVKSIMALKGGLGITLMERIVKAKPDVLTLLKVQYRMNEQIMRFSSDWFYGGEVQTAPGIERRSILDYDRPMMWVDTSEAEGKEEFVGENFGRINRTEAELTLQTLQQYFEKIGKQRILDEHIDVGIISPYRAQVQLLHKMIRQSEFFRPYRRAISVNTVDGFQGQERDIIVISLVRNNDGKEIGFLRDLRRMNVAITRARMKLIILGSAATMTAHPFYKKLYEWISGQADE
;
A
#
# COMPACT_ATOMS: atom_id res chain seq x y z
N MET A 1 -7.39 7.44 -21.96
CA MET A 1 -6.51 8.63 -22.19
C MET A 1 -5.62 8.95 -20.99
N LEU A 2 -6.12 9.43 -19.81
CA LEU A 2 -5.22 9.81 -18.68
C LEU A 2 -4.42 8.64 -18.12
N LEU A 3 -5.03 7.47 -17.93
CA LEU A 3 -4.35 6.25 -17.52
C LEU A 3 -3.30 5.80 -18.56
N GLU A 4 -3.56 6.02 -19.83
CA GLU A 4 -2.63 5.71 -20.93
C GLU A 4 -1.42 6.67 -20.92
N ILE A 5 -1.63 7.94 -20.61
CA ILE A 5 -0.55 8.91 -20.42
C ILE A 5 0.36 8.49 -19.26
N GLU A 6 -0.22 8.06 -18.13
CA GLU A 6 0.54 7.55 -16.99
C GLU A 6 1.31 6.28 -17.34
N TYR A 7 0.65 5.31 -17.98
CA TYR A 7 1.27 4.08 -18.43
C TYR A 7 2.47 4.32 -19.35
N ASN A 8 2.28 5.17 -20.37
CA ASN A 8 3.35 5.49 -21.32
C ASN A 8 4.50 6.23 -20.64
N HIS A 9 4.19 7.15 -19.73
CA HIS A 9 5.20 7.86 -18.94
C HIS A 9 6.04 6.90 -18.09
N GLU A 10 5.40 6.04 -17.30
CA GLU A 10 6.11 5.06 -16.48
C GLU A 10 6.91 4.07 -17.30
N LYS A 11 6.37 3.60 -18.42
CA LYS A 11 7.04 2.69 -19.33
C LYS A 11 8.27 3.34 -19.95
N GLU A 12 8.18 4.59 -20.37
CA GLU A 12 9.31 5.33 -20.94
C GLU A 12 10.37 5.66 -19.91
N GLU A 13 10.00 6.06 -18.70
CA GLU A 13 10.93 6.26 -17.58
C GLU A 13 11.68 4.97 -17.24
N PHE A 14 10.97 3.86 -17.14
CA PHE A 14 11.57 2.56 -16.94
C PHE A 14 12.53 2.18 -18.07
N ARG A 15 12.12 2.40 -19.32
CA ARG A 15 12.93 2.13 -20.51
C ARG A 15 14.20 2.97 -20.50
N LYS A 16 14.11 4.27 -20.23
CA LYS A 16 15.29 5.16 -20.12
C LYS A 16 16.25 4.63 -19.05
N GLN A 17 15.75 4.29 -17.87
CA GLN A 17 16.56 3.73 -16.78
C GLN A 17 17.19 2.38 -17.16
N THR A 18 16.49 1.56 -17.94
CA THR A 18 16.94 0.23 -18.35
C THR A 18 17.95 0.28 -19.49
N GLU A 19 17.74 1.14 -20.50
CA GLU A 19 18.59 1.23 -21.69
C GLU A 19 19.86 2.08 -21.47
N THR A 20 19.76 3.14 -20.64
CA THR A 20 20.89 4.08 -20.46
C THR A 20 21.79 3.72 -19.29
N MET A 21 21.31 2.91 -18.35
CA MET A 21 22.03 2.58 -17.12
C MET A 21 22.81 1.27 -17.27
N GLY A 22 24.14 1.31 -17.06
CA GLY A 22 24.98 0.11 -17.01
C GLY A 22 24.61 -0.83 -15.85
N VAL A 23 25.00 -2.11 -15.97
CA VAL A 23 24.69 -3.16 -14.98
C VAL A 23 25.17 -2.77 -13.57
N GLU A 24 26.40 -2.32 -13.46
CA GLU A 24 26.99 -1.94 -12.17
C GLU A 24 26.19 -0.87 -11.43
N ARG A 25 25.69 0.12 -12.16
CA ARG A 25 24.86 1.20 -11.57
C ARG A 25 23.49 0.68 -11.11
N LYS A 26 22.88 -0.26 -11.85
CA LYS A 26 21.61 -0.91 -11.45
C LYS A 26 21.77 -1.76 -10.20
N VAL A 27 22.90 -2.47 -10.09
CA VAL A 27 23.24 -3.26 -8.89
C VAL A 27 23.41 -2.35 -7.68
N ARG A 28 24.16 -1.26 -7.81
CA ARG A 28 24.34 -0.26 -6.73
C ARG A 28 23.03 0.39 -6.27
N ARG A 29 22.04 0.50 -7.15
CA ARG A 29 20.70 0.99 -6.81
C ARG A 29 19.81 -0.06 -6.14
N GLY A 30 20.22 -1.34 -6.15
CA GLY A 30 19.41 -2.44 -5.66
C GLY A 30 18.33 -2.93 -6.64
N ASP A 31 18.33 -2.45 -7.90
CA ASP A 31 17.33 -2.79 -8.92
C ASP A 31 17.71 -4.04 -9.73
N ALA A 32 18.94 -4.50 -9.61
CA ALA A 32 19.44 -5.70 -10.30
C ALA A 32 20.44 -6.47 -9.44
N TRP A 33 20.57 -7.78 -9.71
CA TRP A 33 21.65 -8.64 -9.24
C TRP A 33 22.43 -9.20 -10.42
N PHE A 34 23.75 -9.10 -10.37
CA PHE A 34 24.64 -9.66 -11.39
C PHE A 34 26.06 -9.91 -10.85
N PRO A 35 26.66 -11.07 -11.05
CA PRO A 35 26.01 -12.30 -11.52
C PRO A 35 25.14 -12.94 -10.45
N VAL A 36 24.22 -13.81 -10.89
CA VAL A 36 23.42 -14.65 -9.98
C VAL A 36 23.63 -16.12 -10.28
N THR A 37 23.42 -16.96 -9.27
CA THR A 37 23.40 -18.41 -9.39
C THR A 37 21.95 -18.90 -9.37
N ILE A 38 21.62 -19.78 -10.31
CA ILE A 38 20.33 -20.46 -10.36
C ILE A 38 20.41 -21.72 -9.50
N GLY A 39 19.62 -21.76 -8.44
CA GLY A 39 19.55 -22.87 -7.49
C GLY A 39 18.45 -23.87 -7.79
N SER A 40 17.78 -24.34 -6.74
CA SER A 40 16.73 -25.34 -6.81
C SER A 40 15.56 -24.91 -7.68
N CYS A 41 15.06 -25.84 -8.50
CA CYS A 41 13.85 -25.66 -9.31
C CYS A 41 12.79 -26.64 -8.83
N TYR A 42 11.60 -26.14 -8.48
CA TYR A 42 10.52 -26.98 -7.98
C TYR A 42 9.14 -26.40 -8.40
N TYR A 43 8.08 -27.12 -8.05
CA TYR A 43 6.71 -26.63 -8.26
C TYR A 43 6.10 -26.26 -6.92
N ASN A 44 5.53 -25.07 -6.85
CA ASN A 44 4.75 -24.65 -5.68
C ASN A 44 3.37 -25.35 -5.65
N SER A 45 2.60 -25.14 -4.60
CA SER A 45 1.25 -25.73 -4.40
C SER A 45 0.26 -25.39 -5.49
N LEU A 46 0.40 -24.23 -6.13
CA LEU A 46 -0.41 -23.84 -7.28
C LEU A 46 0.08 -24.42 -8.61
N ASN A 47 1.03 -25.37 -8.55
CA ASN A 47 1.63 -26.00 -9.72
C ASN A 47 2.38 -25.04 -10.65
N GLN A 48 2.89 -23.93 -10.10
CA GLN A 48 3.75 -23.01 -10.82
C GLN A 48 5.22 -23.45 -10.66
N ALA A 49 5.97 -23.42 -11.75
CA ALA A 49 7.41 -23.64 -11.71
C ALA A 49 8.09 -22.45 -11.03
N VAL A 50 8.89 -22.71 -10.01
CA VAL A 50 9.68 -21.70 -9.31
C VAL A 50 11.15 -22.04 -9.31
N VAL A 51 11.99 -21.04 -9.25
CA VAL A 51 13.44 -21.16 -9.24
C VAL A 51 14.03 -20.29 -8.13
N GLU A 52 14.99 -20.84 -7.41
CA GLU A 52 15.79 -20.08 -6.47
C GLU A 52 16.91 -19.34 -7.20
N VAL A 53 17.11 -18.09 -6.85
CA VAL A 53 18.14 -17.22 -7.41
C VAL A 53 18.93 -16.63 -6.24
N THR A 54 20.23 -16.82 -6.26
CA THR A 54 21.13 -16.32 -5.22
C THR A 54 22.13 -15.35 -5.84
N ARG A 55 22.35 -14.21 -5.22
CA ARG A 55 23.43 -13.30 -5.63
C ARG A 55 24.75 -13.80 -5.08
N THR A 56 25.81 -13.60 -5.86
CA THR A 56 27.16 -14.07 -5.53
C THR A 56 28.10 -12.93 -5.12
N LYS A 57 27.67 -11.68 -5.33
CA LYS A 57 28.44 -10.46 -5.02
C LYS A 57 27.52 -9.39 -4.47
N ASP A 58 28.11 -8.34 -3.90
CA ASP A 58 27.42 -7.12 -3.46
C ASP A 58 26.34 -7.39 -2.39
N SER A 59 26.61 -8.33 -1.47
CA SER A 59 25.71 -8.70 -0.36
C SER A 59 25.49 -7.57 0.64
N ASP A 60 26.33 -6.54 0.64
CA ASP A 60 26.22 -5.33 1.48
C ASP A 60 25.23 -4.30 0.93
N ILE A 61 24.79 -4.46 -0.32
CA ILE A 61 23.86 -3.54 -0.98
C ILE A 61 22.42 -4.00 -0.70
N GLU A 62 21.60 -3.12 -0.12
CA GLU A 62 20.16 -3.33 0.00
C GLU A 62 19.51 -3.39 -1.38
N HIS A 63 18.55 -4.30 -1.58
CA HIS A 63 17.87 -4.47 -2.86
C HIS A 63 16.39 -4.07 -2.79
N ASN A 64 15.82 -3.77 -3.97
CA ASN A 64 14.43 -3.35 -4.14
C ASN A 64 13.51 -4.50 -4.61
N PHE A 65 13.98 -5.75 -4.59
CA PHE A 65 13.15 -6.90 -4.92
C PHE A 65 12.18 -7.19 -3.79
N GLU A 66 10.91 -7.14 -4.13
CA GLU A 66 9.81 -7.42 -3.22
C GLU A 66 8.92 -8.52 -3.80
N PRO A 67 8.30 -9.38 -2.96
CA PRO A 67 7.37 -10.39 -3.44
C PRO A 67 6.29 -9.81 -4.36
N GLY A 68 6.09 -10.50 -5.50
CA GLY A 68 5.14 -10.15 -6.56
C GLY A 68 5.56 -9.03 -7.50
N ARG A 69 6.73 -8.46 -7.34
CA ARG A 69 7.30 -7.57 -8.36
C ARG A 69 7.67 -8.38 -9.60
N PRO A 70 7.38 -7.87 -10.79
CA PRO A 70 7.86 -8.49 -12.01
C PRO A 70 9.37 -8.31 -12.15
N VAL A 71 10.02 -9.33 -12.66
CA VAL A 71 11.45 -9.37 -12.90
C VAL A 71 11.75 -9.96 -14.28
N CYS A 72 12.89 -9.62 -14.83
CA CYS A 72 13.42 -10.25 -16.03
C CYS A 72 14.86 -10.71 -15.82
N PHE A 73 15.19 -11.82 -16.46
CA PHE A 73 16.56 -12.29 -16.53
C PHE A 73 17.27 -11.67 -17.71
N PHE A 74 18.59 -11.48 -17.56
CA PHE A 74 19.43 -10.93 -18.62
C PHE A 74 20.81 -11.58 -18.62
N THR A 75 21.48 -11.50 -19.75
CA THR A 75 22.89 -11.85 -19.93
C THR A 75 23.69 -10.64 -20.36
N VAL A 76 24.98 -10.61 -20.06
CA VAL A 76 25.87 -9.52 -20.46
C VAL A 76 26.86 -10.08 -21.48
N ARG A 77 26.86 -9.50 -22.69
CA ARG A 77 27.86 -9.79 -23.70
C ARG A 77 28.82 -8.61 -23.83
N ARG A 78 30.11 -8.87 -23.78
CA ARG A 78 31.13 -7.87 -24.10
C ARG A 78 31.33 -7.82 -25.60
N ASP A 79 31.10 -6.67 -26.18
CA ASP A 79 31.51 -6.39 -27.55
C ASP A 79 32.99 -5.97 -27.53
N GLU A 80 33.87 -6.90 -27.90
CA GLU A 80 35.33 -6.69 -27.89
C GLU A 80 35.76 -5.53 -28.77
N LYS A 81 35.00 -5.23 -29.84
CA LYS A 81 35.29 -4.14 -30.77
C LYS A 81 34.86 -2.76 -30.26
N ALA A 82 33.74 -2.72 -29.52
CA ALA A 82 33.16 -1.45 -29.06
C ALA A 82 33.56 -1.10 -27.61
N ARG A 83 34.23 -1.96 -26.87
CA ARG A 83 34.52 -1.85 -25.40
C ARG A 83 33.28 -1.52 -24.58
N LYS A 84 32.08 -1.89 -25.06
CA LYS A 84 30.80 -1.68 -24.37
C LYS A 84 30.16 -3.02 -24.00
N GLU A 85 29.60 -3.04 -22.82
CA GLU A 85 28.76 -4.16 -22.38
C GLU A 85 27.37 -4.00 -23.00
N ARG A 86 26.89 -5.08 -23.64
CA ARG A 86 25.53 -5.14 -24.18
C ARG A 86 24.70 -6.10 -23.32
N ILE A 87 23.65 -5.56 -22.73
CA ILE A 87 22.67 -6.33 -21.97
C ILE A 87 21.68 -6.96 -22.94
N GLN A 88 21.47 -8.26 -22.82
CA GLN A 88 20.48 -9.00 -23.59
C GLN A 88 19.44 -9.58 -22.63
N TYR A 89 18.21 -9.06 -22.68
CA TYR A 89 17.10 -9.55 -21.86
C TYR A 89 16.52 -10.84 -22.42
N MET A 90 16.08 -11.74 -21.54
CA MET A 90 15.31 -12.91 -21.94
C MET A 90 13.90 -12.51 -22.37
N SER A 91 13.29 -13.33 -23.25
CA SER A 91 11.97 -13.05 -23.85
C SER A 91 10.78 -13.32 -22.94
N PHE A 92 11.00 -13.50 -21.64
CA PHE A 92 9.95 -13.74 -20.66
C PHE A 92 10.17 -12.93 -19.39
N THR A 93 9.07 -12.61 -18.74
CA THR A 93 9.04 -12.02 -17.39
C THR A 93 8.66 -13.07 -16.39
N ALA A 94 9.15 -12.91 -15.17
CA ALA A 94 8.86 -13.76 -14.04
C ALA A 94 8.41 -12.88 -12.86
N THR A 95 7.96 -13.50 -11.78
CA THR A 95 7.46 -12.76 -10.61
C THR A 95 8.20 -13.21 -9.36
N VAL A 96 8.66 -12.28 -8.56
CA VAL A 96 9.26 -12.58 -7.26
C VAL A 96 8.20 -13.22 -6.37
N SER A 97 8.43 -14.45 -5.93
CA SER A 97 7.56 -15.14 -4.97
C SER A 97 8.01 -14.91 -3.53
N TYR A 98 9.32 -14.84 -3.32
CA TYR A 98 9.92 -14.64 -2.01
C TYR A 98 11.26 -13.92 -2.16
N ALA A 99 11.62 -13.06 -1.22
CA ALA A 99 12.87 -12.32 -1.22
C ALA A 99 13.47 -12.25 0.19
N GLU A 100 14.72 -12.65 0.29
CA GLU A 100 15.62 -12.46 1.42
C GLU A 100 16.82 -11.62 0.98
N HIS A 101 17.70 -11.30 1.91
CA HIS A 101 18.87 -10.47 1.67
C HIS A 101 19.73 -10.93 0.47
N ASP A 102 20.00 -12.23 0.33
CA ASP A 102 20.86 -12.77 -0.74
C ASP A 102 20.18 -13.83 -1.62
N ARG A 103 18.90 -14.15 -1.33
CA ARG A 103 18.17 -15.24 -1.97
C ARG A 103 16.78 -14.77 -2.37
N ILE A 104 16.41 -15.04 -3.61
CA ILE A 104 15.08 -14.74 -4.15
C ILE A 104 14.51 -16.02 -4.75
N VAL A 105 13.21 -16.25 -4.55
CA VAL A 105 12.44 -17.27 -5.25
C VAL A 105 11.57 -16.59 -6.30
N VAL A 106 11.66 -17.08 -7.53
CA VAL A 106 10.99 -16.46 -8.68
C VAL A 106 10.06 -17.46 -9.33
N ALA A 107 8.79 -17.09 -9.53
CA ALA A 107 7.81 -17.87 -10.27
C ALA A 107 7.97 -17.61 -11.77
N LEU A 108 8.16 -18.69 -12.53
CA LEU A 108 8.33 -18.65 -13.97
C LEU A 108 6.97 -18.79 -14.69
N PRO A 109 6.80 -18.22 -15.89
CA PRO A 109 5.56 -18.36 -16.65
C PRO A 109 5.27 -19.80 -17.07
N ASN A 110 6.31 -20.62 -17.28
CA ASN A 110 6.22 -22.05 -17.54
C ASN A 110 7.55 -22.77 -17.23
N SER A 111 7.50 -24.08 -17.06
CA SER A 111 8.68 -24.91 -16.72
C SER A 111 9.72 -25.03 -17.85
N GLY A 112 9.34 -24.79 -19.11
CA GLY A 112 10.28 -24.84 -20.23
C GLY A 112 11.37 -23.76 -20.13
N ARG A 113 11.12 -22.69 -19.38
CA ARG A 113 12.07 -21.59 -19.17
C ARG A 113 13.23 -21.94 -18.23
N ILE A 114 13.11 -23.01 -17.44
CA ILE A 114 14.19 -23.50 -16.57
C ILE A 114 15.44 -23.87 -17.41
N ALA A 115 15.24 -24.54 -18.54
CA ALA A 115 16.33 -24.92 -19.42
C ALA A 115 17.05 -23.70 -20.04
N ASP A 116 16.32 -22.62 -20.30
CA ASP A 116 16.89 -21.38 -20.81
C ASP A 116 17.81 -20.74 -19.76
N LEU A 117 17.39 -20.74 -18.49
CA LEU A 117 18.14 -20.19 -17.36
C LEU A 117 19.42 -21.01 -17.08
N GLN A 118 19.36 -22.33 -17.17
CA GLN A 118 20.51 -23.19 -16.88
C GLN A 118 21.60 -23.16 -17.96
N ARG A 119 21.27 -22.73 -19.18
CA ARG A 119 22.21 -22.62 -20.31
C ARG A 119 22.89 -21.26 -20.43
N SER A 120 22.43 -20.28 -19.71
CA SER A 120 22.87 -18.87 -19.86
C SER A 120 23.77 -18.48 -18.68
N GLU A 121 25.09 -18.38 -18.92
CA GLU A 121 26.03 -17.86 -17.93
C GLU A 121 26.95 -16.82 -18.60
N PRO A 122 27.29 -15.73 -17.89
CA PRO A 122 26.72 -15.23 -16.61
C PRO A 122 25.33 -14.62 -16.78
N ILE A 123 24.44 -14.94 -15.84
CA ILE A 123 23.05 -14.47 -15.84
C ILE A 123 22.84 -13.42 -14.75
N GLY A 124 21.96 -12.46 -14.98
CA GLY A 124 21.50 -11.48 -14.01
C GLY A 124 19.99 -11.46 -13.87
N LEU A 125 19.51 -10.89 -12.79
CA LEU A 125 18.11 -10.67 -12.50
C LEU A 125 17.87 -9.17 -12.28
N GLN A 126 16.82 -8.61 -12.86
CA GLN A 126 16.48 -7.18 -12.76
C GLN A 126 14.99 -7.00 -12.55
N LEU A 127 14.60 -5.98 -11.78
CA LEU A 127 13.21 -5.52 -11.70
C LEU A 127 12.71 -5.14 -13.09
N PHE A 128 11.45 -5.44 -13.34
CA PHE A 128 10.79 -5.16 -14.62
C PHE A 128 9.54 -4.29 -14.41
N PHE A 129 9.07 -3.68 -15.49
CA PHE A 129 7.89 -2.85 -15.49
C PHE A 129 6.62 -3.68 -15.27
N ASP A 130 5.72 -3.24 -14.37
CA ASP A 130 4.47 -3.94 -14.10
C ASP A 130 3.38 -3.56 -15.12
N GLU A 131 3.39 -4.22 -16.27
CA GLU A 131 2.34 -4.05 -17.28
C GLU A 131 1.00 -4.71 -16.87
N THR A 132 1.04 -5.67 -15.95
CA THR A 132 -0.14 -6.47 -15.61
C THR A 132 -1.21 -5.64 -14.92
N SER A 133 -0.83 -4.82 -13.97
CA SER A 133 -1.77 -3.93 -13.26
C SER A 133 -2.43 -2.95 -14.21
N TYR A 134 -1.68 -2.37 -15.13
CA TYR A 134 -2.23 -1.47 -16.16
C TYR A 134 -3.19 -2.17 -17.11
N ARG A 135 -2.83 -3.36 -17.59
CA ARG A 135 -3.72 -4.17 -18.44
C ARG A 135 -5.05 -4.47 -17.73
N LEU A 136 -5.02 -4.87 -16.47
CA LEU A 136 -6.23 -5.13 -15.69
C LEU A 136 -7.10 -3.88 -15.53
N MET A 137 -6.48 -2.73 -15.32
CA MET A 137 -7.19 -1.45 -15.24
C MET A 137 -7.82 -1.07 -16.58
N PHE A 138 -7.11 -1.22 -17.70
CA PHE A 138 -7.66 -0.97 -19.04
C PHE A 138 -8.83 -1.91 -19.36
N GLU A 139 -8.68 -3.21 -19.09
CA GLU A 139 -9.76 -4.19 -19.26
C GLU A 139 -11.00 -3.87 -18.42
N ALA A 140 -10.80 -3.40 -17.18
CA ALA A 140 -11.88 -3.00 -16.30
C ALA A 140 -12.63 -1.77 -16.85
N LEU A 141 -11.89 -0.73 -17.26
CA LEU A 141 -12.47 0.47 -17.86
C LEU A 141 -13.22 0.17 -19.15
N ASP A 142 -12.64 -0.65 -20.04
CA ASP A 142 -13.29 -1.03 -21.29
C ASP A 142 -14.64 -1.73 -21.02
N ARG A 143 -14.67 -2.68 -20.09
CA ARG A 143 -15.91 -3.35 -19.70
C ARG A 143 -16.95 -2.40 -19.12
N VAL A 144 -16.54 -1.45 -18.28
CA VAL A 144 -17.44 -0.45 -17.67
C VAL A 144 -18.00 0.49 -18.73
N MET A 145 -17.16 1.00 -19.63
CA MET A 145 -17.58 1.93 -20.70
C MET A 145 -18.54 1.27 -21.68
N ASN A 146 -18.31 -0.01 -22.02
CA ASN A 146 -19.12 -0.75 -22.98
C ASN A 146 -20.33 -1.45 -22.35
N ALA A 147 -20.52 -1.42 -21.04
CA ALA A 147 -21.67 -2.00 -20.38
C ALA A 147 -22.97 -1.23 -20.74
N LYS A 148 -23.87 -1.89 -21.46
CA LYS A 148 -25.14 -1.28 -21.89
C LYS A 148 -26.28 -1.55 -20.92
N THR A 149 -26.25 -2.69 -20.24
CA THR A 149 -27.30 -3.15 -19.32
C THR A 149 -26.69 -3.85 -18.11
N GLY A 150 -27.52 -4.16 -17.13
CA GLY A 150 -27.16 -4.89 -15.94
C GLY A 150 -26.55 -4.01 -14.83
N ARG A 151 -26.14 -4.68 -13.75
CA ARG A 151 -25.73 -3.97 -12.52
C ARG A 151 -24.50 -3.10 -12.70
N LEU A 152 -23.54 -3.53 -13.52
CA LEU A 152 -22.33 -2.75 -13.80
C LEU A 152 -22.66 -1.41 -14.48
N ALA A 153 -23.54 -1.43 -15.48
CA ALA A 153 -24.02 -0.21 -16.15
C ALA A 153 -24.76 0.71 -15.16
N ALA A 154 -25.64 0.14 -14.32
CA ALA A 154 -26.38 0.90 -13.32
C ALA A 154 -25.46 1.58 -12.30
N LEU A 155 -24.43 0.88 -11.77
CA LEU A 155 -23.45 1.46 -10.85
C LEU A 155 -22.63 2.57 -11.54
N ARG A 156 -22.18 2.36 -12.78
CA ARG A 156 -21.50 3.40 -13.56
C ARG A 156 -22.38 4.65 -13.67
N ASP A 157 -23.62 4.49 -14.06
CA ASP A 157 -24.53 5.61 -14.27
C ASP A 157 -24.82 6.36 -12.95
N ILE A 158 -24.98 5.63 -11.84
CA ILE A 158 -25.10 6.24 -10.51
C ILE A 158 -23.85 7.05 -10.14
N PHE A 159 -22.65 6.55 -10.43
CA PHE A 159 -21.39 7.20 -10.02
C PHE A 159 -21.04 8.42 -10.88
N TYR A 160 -21.42 8.44 -12.15
CA TYR A 160 -21.01 9.49 -13.09
C TYR A 160 -22.13 10.43 -13.56
N THR A 161 -23.38 10.16 -13.17
CA THR A 161 -24.51 11.01 -13.54
C THR A 161 -25.28 11.49 -12.31
N ASN A 162 -26.32 12.25 -12.52
CA ASN A 162 -27.23 12.69 -11.45
C ASN A 162 -28.24 11.61 -11.00
N ALA A 163 -28.12 10.36 -11.51
CA ALA A 163 -28.98 9.26 -11.06
C ALA A 163 -28.83 9.06 -9.54
N PRO A 164 -29.94 9.08 -8.77
CA PRO A 164 -29.86 8.99 -7.32
C PRO A 164 -29.41 7.59 -6.86
N ALA A 165 -28.60 7.54 -5.82
CA ALA A 165 -28.30 6.30 -5.13
C ALA A 165 -29.49 5.91 -4.25
N GLN A 166 -29.92 4.64 -4.35
CA GLN A 166 -31.07 4.15 -3.62
C GLN A 166 -30.67 3.62 -2.23
N LYS A 167 -31.62 3.76 -1.28
CA LYS A 167 -31.48 3.23 0.08
C LYS A 167 -32.68 2.35 0.43
N LEU A 168 -32.45 1.36 1.28
CA LEU A 168 -33.48 0.56 1.92
C LEU A 168 -34.03 1.31 3.13
N THR A 169 -35.32 1.14 3.41
CA THR A 169 -35.99 1.77 4.55
C THR A 169 -36.20 0.75 5.66
N PHE A 170 -35.47 0.89 6.74
CA PHE A 170 -35.67 0.14 8.00
C PHE A 170 -35.18 0.95 9.20
N GLY A 171 -35.62 0.56 10.39
CA GLY A 171 -35.23 1.21 11.65
C GLY A 171 -33.72 1.13 11.90
N ALA A 172 -33.15 2.15 12.52
CA ALA A 172 -31.76 2.15 12.89
C ALA A 172 -31.46 1.08 13.96
N MET A 173 -30.38 0.35 13.76
CA MET A 173 -29.87 -0.59 14.77
C MET A 173 -29.12 0.18 15.84
N SER A 174 -29.31 -0.22 17.08
CA SER A 174 -28.50 0.25 18.21
C SER A 174 -27.25 -0.63 18.37
N LEU A 175 -26.09 0.02 18.38
CA LEU A 175 -24.79 -0.61 18.56
C LEU A 175 -24.06 0.14 19.70
N PRO A 176 -24.40 -0.15 20.97
CA PRO A 176 -23.99 0.69 22.12
C PRO A 176 -22.49 0.72 22.38
N TRP A 177 -21.71 -0.19 21.77
CA TRP A 177 -20.23 -0.19 21.80
C TRP A 177 -19.58 0.75 20.78
N LEU A 178 -20.36 1.37 19.90
CA LEU A 178 -19.91 2.37 18.95
C LEU A 178 -20.38 3.76 19.37
N ASN A 179 -19.61 4.80 19.02
CA ASN A 179 -20.08 6.17 19.19
C ASN A 179 -21.19 6.51 18.16
N ALA A 180 -21.85 7.64 18.35
CA ALA A 180 -23.01 8.03 17.52
C ALA A 180 -22.68 8.10 16.02
N SER A 181 -21.52 8.67 15.62
CA SER A 181 -21.13 8.78 14.21
C SER A 181 -20.76 7.42 13.62
N GLN A 182 -20.15 6.54 14.38
CA GLN A 182 -19.85 5.17 13.97
C GLN A 182 -21.14 4.35 13.81
N GLN A 183 -22.08 4.43 14.75
CA GLN A 183 -23.39 3.80 14.62
C GLN A 183 -24.14 4.29 13.38
N GLN A 184 -24.14 5.59 13.13
CA GLN A 184 -24.74 6.17 11.93
C GLN A 184 -24.09 5.60 10.68
N ALA A 185 -22.76 5.53 10.61
CA ALA A 185 -22.05 4.99 9.45
C ALA A 185 -22.42 3.52 9.18
N VAL A 186 -22.46 2.66 10.21
CA VAL A 186 -22.88 1.26 10.06
C VAL A 186 -24.33 1.18 9.55
N ASN A 187 -25.25 1.96 10.12
CA ASN A 187 -26.64 1.97 9.67
C ASN A 187 -26.80 2.43 8.21
N GLU A 188 -26.07 3.47 7.78
CA GLU A 188 -26.07 3.93 6.40
C GLU A 188 -25.49 2.89 5.43
N VAL A 189 -24.42 2.17 5.84
CA VAL A 189 -23.90 1.03 5.08
C VAL A 189 -24.97 -0.06 4.90
N LEU A 190 -25.67 -0.42 5.97
CA LEU A 190 -26.71 -1.45 5.91
C LEU A 190 -27.91 -1.03 5.05
N ARG A 191 -28.27 0.26 5.04
CA ARG A 191 -29.35 0.81 4.22
C ARG A 191 -28.99 1.01 2.77
N ALA A 192 -27.72 1.16 2.44
CA ALA A 192 -27.27 1.40 1.07
C ALA A 192 -27.66 0.25 0.15
N LYS A 193 -28.41 0.56 -0.91
CA LYS A 193 -28.72 -0.39 -1.98
C LYS A 193 -27.67 -0.36 -3.09
N ASP A 194 -27.06 0.79 -3.31
CA ASP A 194 -26.10 1.02 -4.38
C ASP A 194 -24.72 1.35 -3.86
N VAL A 195 -24.60 2.39 -3.04
CA VAL A 195 -23.33 2.93 -2.55
C VAL A 195 -23.48 3.62 -1.21
N ALA A 196 -22.48 3.45 -0.35
CA ALA A 196 -22.27 4.28 0.82
C ALA A 196 -20.77 4.59 0.96
N VAL A 197 -20.46 5.71 1.58
CA VAL A 197 -19.10 6.18 1.83
C VAL A 197 -18.92 6.47 3.31
N VAL A 198 -17.97 5.77 3.93
CA VAL A 198 -17.54 6.02 5.31
C VAL A 198 -16.28 6.87 5.26
N HIS A 199 -16.42 8.16 5.58
CA HIS A 199 -15.29 9.08 5.66
C HIS A 199 -14.71 9.02 7.07
N GLY A 200 -13.51 8.48 7.21
CA GLY A 200 -12.83 8.26 8.48
C GLY A 200 -11.56 9.10 8.60
N PRO A 201 -11.65 10.32 9.17
CA PRO A 201 -10.48 11.10 9.55
C PRO A 201 -9.51 10.31 10.45
N PRO A 202 -8.26 10.77 10.62
CA PRO A 202 -7.27 10.08 11.43
C PRO A 202 -7.75 9.83 12.86
N GLY A 203 -7.58 8.60 13.34
CA GLY A 203 -7.89 8.23 14.73
C GLY A 203 -9.38 8.06 15.06
N THR A 204 -10.28 8.14 14.07
CA THR A 204 -11.74 8.05 14.31
C THR A 204 -12.29 6.64 14.36
N GLY A 205 -11.44 5.61 14.30
CA GLY A 205 -11.88 4.22 14.34
C GLY A 205 -12.53 3.74 13.04
N LYS A 206 -12.08 4.24 11.87
CA LYS A 206 -12.57 3.82 10.56
C LYS A 206 -12.56 2.29 10.40
N THR A 207 -11.46 1.63 10.72
CA THR A 207 -11.34 0.17 10.60
C THR A 207 -12.31 -0.56 11.53
N THR A 208 -12.46 -0.12 12.78
CA THR A 208 -13.42 -0.68 13.74
C THR A 208 -14.85 -0.55 13.22
N THR A 209 -15.21 0.62 12.70
CA THR A 209 -16.52 0.88 12.10
C THR A 209 -16.79 0.00 10.88
N LEU A 210 -15.78 -0.15 10.02
CA LEU A 210 -15.90 -0.95 8.80
C LEU A 210 -16.01 -2.44 9.12
N VAL A 211 -15.23 -2.95 10.06
CA VAL A 211 -15.33 -4.34 10.56
C VAL A 211 -16.72 -4.63 11.11
N GLU A 212 -17.29 -3.71 11.89
CA GLU A 212 -18.66 -3.86 12.40
C GLU A 212 -19.69 -3.82 11.28
N ALA A 213 -19.54 -2.92 10.31
CA ALA A 213 -20.41 -2.86 9.14
C ALA A 213 -20.36 -4.15 8.30
N ILE A 214 -19.18 -4.74 8.13
CA ILE A 214 -19.01 -6.04 7.47
C ILE A 214 -19.69 -7.15 8.28
N TYR A 215 -19.44 -7.21 9.59
CA TYR A 215 -20.03 -8.21 10.48
C TYR A 215 -21.55 -8.17 10.43
N GLU A 216 -22.16 -7.00 10.52
CA GLU A 216 -23.61 -6.82 10.44
C GLU A 216 -24.17 -7.10 9.03
N THR A 217 -23.40 -6.82 7.98
CA THR A 217 -23.77 -7.20 6.61
C THR A 217 -23.81 -8.73 6.47
N LEU A 218 -22.85 -9.45 7.04
CA LEU A 218 -22.78 -10.92 7.01
C LEU A 218 -23.92 -11.61 7.78
N ARG A 219 -24.66 -10.91 8.62
CA ARG A 219 -25.90 -11.43 9.22
C ARG A 219 -27.05 -11.47 8.21
N ARG A 220 -26.93 -10.78 7.09
CA ARG A 220 -27.94 -10.68 6.01
C ARG A 220 -27.48 -11.31 4.71
N GLU A 221 -26.19 -11.41 4.49
CA GLU A 221 -25.56 -11.94 3.29
C GLU A 221 -24.65 -13.12 3.63
N SER A 222 -24.57 -14.10 2.75
CA SER A 222 -23.73 -15.28 2.95
C SER A 222 -22.24 -14.96 2.89
N GLN A 223 -21.85 -14.05 2.01
CA GLN A 223 -20.46 -13.75 1.70
C GLN A 223 -20.31 -12.34 1.17
N VAL A 224 -19.21 -11.66 1.51
CA VAL A 224 -18.83 -10.34 0.99
C VAL A 224 -17.40 -10.34 0.44
N LEU A 225 -17.14 -9.41 -0.48
CA LEU A 225 -15.79 -9.12 -0.98
C LEU A 225 -15.23 -7.89 -0.26
N VAL A 226 -14.01 -7.98 0.27
CA VAL A 226 -13.30 -6.89 0.93
C VAL A 226 -11.99 -6.63 0.18
N CYS A 227 -11.81 -5.40 -0.30
CA CYS A 227 -10.63 -5.00 -1.05
C CYS A 227 -9.97 -3.76 -0.45
N ALA A 228 -8.68 -3.61 -0.70
CA ALA A 228 -7.93 -2.37 -0.50
C ALA A 228 -6.83 -2.24 -1.54
N GLN A 229 -6.21 -1.06 -1.63
CA GLN A 229 -5.13 -0.81 -2.59
C GLN A 229 -3.87 -1.61 -2.24
N SER A 230 -3.49 -1.68 -0.97
CA SER A 230 -2.27 -2.35 -0.51
C SER A 230 -2.54 -3.67 0.20
N ASN A 231 -1.57 -4.59 0.17
CA ASN A 231 -1.64 -5.84 0.93
C ASN A 231 -1.74 -5.58 2.44
N MET A 232 -0.98 -4.60 2.94
CA MET A 232 -0.99 -4.24 4.36
C MET A 232 -2.39 -3.79 4.84
N ALA A 233 -3.10 -3.00 4.05
CA ALA A 233 -4.46 -2.57 4.39
C ALA A 233 -5.44 -3.75 4.36
N VAL A 234 -5.32 -4.65 3.37
CA VAL A 234 -6.16 -5.87 3.31
C VAL A 234 -5.90 -6.77 4.51
N ASP A 235 -4.64 -7.00 4.87
CA ASP A 235 -4.26 -7.87 5.98
C ASP A 235 -4.75 -7.30 7.31
N TRP A 236 -4.63 -5.99 7.50
CA TRP A 236 -5.08 -5.31 8.70
C TRP A 236 -6.58 -5.47 8.95
N ILE A 237 -7.41 -5.24 7.92
CA ILE A 237 -8.86 -5.42 8.05
C ILE A 237 -9.24 -6.90 8.19
N ALA A 238 -8.57 -7.78 7.44
CA ALA A 238 -8.79 -9.23 7.51
C ALA A 238 -8.46 -9.79 8.90
N GLU A 239 -7.36 -9.36 9.51
CA GLU A 239 -6.98 -9.72 10.87
C GLU A 239 -8.06 -9.34 11.89
N LYS A 240 -8.58 -8.11 11.79
CA LYS A 240 -9.67 -7.64 12.68
C LYS A 240 -10.95 -8.44 12.49
N LEU A 241 -11.25 -8.88 11.29
CA LEU A 241 -12.40 -9.74 11.02
C LEU A 241 -12.20 -11.15 11.60
N VAL A 242 -11.00 -11.71 11.49
CA VAL A 242 -10.63 -13.00 12.11
C VAL A 242 -10.73 -12.91 13.62
N ASP A 243 -10.21 -11.84 14.24
CA ASP A 243 -10.33 -11.60 15.69
C ASP A 243 -11.81 -11.51 16.14
N ARG A 244 -12.71 -11.08 15.25
CA ARG A 244 -14.16 -11.05 15.45
C ARG A 244 -14.83 -12.42 15.21
N GLY A 245 -14.07 -13.45 14.88
CA GLY A 245 -14.57 -14.81 14.61
C GLY A 245 -15.15 -15.01 13.20
N VAL A 246 -14.86 -14.12 12.26
CA VAL A 246 -15.30 -14.25 10.87
C VAL A 246 -14.33 -15.13 10.09
N ASN A 247 -14.86 -16.10 9.34
CA ASN A 247 -14.04 -16.92 8.46
C ASN A 247 -13.65 -16.15 7.19
N VAL A 248 -12.37 -15.77 7.10
CA VAL A 248 -11.78 -14.99 6.01
C VAL A 248 -10.96 -15.91 5.11
N LEU A 249 -11.13 -15.78 3.80
CA LEU A 249 -10.25 -16.36 2.78
C LEU A 249 -9.46 -15.23 2.11
N ARG A 250 -8.16 -15.21 2.33
CA ARG A 250 -7.24 -14.21 1.78
C ARG A 250 -6.72 -14.65 0.42
N ILE A 251 -7.11 -13.94 -0.63
CA ILE A 251 -6.62 -14.18 -2.00
C ILE A 251 -5.41 -13.26 -2.24
N GLY A 252 -4.30 -13.85 -2.59
CA GLY A 252 -3.05 -13.16 -2.88
C GLY A 252 -1.83 -14.03 -2.62
N ASN A 253 -0.65 -13.58 -3.05
CA ASN A 253 0.57 -14.33 -2.83
C ASN A 253 0.90 -14.39 -1.33
N PRO A 254 1.08 -15.61 -0.72
CA PRO A 254 1.38 -15.77 0.70
C PRO A 254 2.59 -14.97 1.19
N THR A 255 3.58 -14.76 0.34
CA THR A 255 4.79 -14.02 0.69
C THR A 255 4.59 -12.50 0.85
N ARG A 256 3.43 -11.99 0.42
CA ARG A 256 3.01 -10.59 0.59
C ARG A 256 2.04 -10.38 1.76
N VAL A 257 1.68 -11.45 2.43
CA VAL A 257 0.71 -11.47 3.52
C VAL A 257 1.45 -11.51 4.84
N ASN A 258 0.97 -10.80 5.86
CA ASN A 258 1.60 -10.83 7.17
C ASN A 258 1.48 -12.22 7.83
N ASP A 259 2.34 -12.49 8.81
CA ASP A 259 2.44 -13.83 9.44
C ASP A 259 1.12 -14.31 10.05
N LYS A 260 0.32 -13.43 10.64
CA LYS A 260 -0.97 -13.77 11.24
C LYS A 260 -1.99 -14.22 10.20
N MET A 261 -1.98 -13.59 9.02
CA MET A 261 -2.91 -13.92 7.94
C MET A 261 -2.43 -15.03 7.01
N LEU A 262 -1.20 -15.51 7.17
CA LEU A 262 -0.61 -16.51 6.29
C LEU A 262 -1.42 -17.80 6.20
N SER A 263 -1.91 -18.31 7.33
CA SER A 263 -2.74 -19.53 7.40
C SER A 263 -4.14 -19.36 6.78
N PHE A 264 -4.58 -18.11 6.59
CA PHE A 264 -5.87 -17.77 5.97
C PHE A 264 -5.79 -17.57 4.46
N THR A 265 -4.58 -17.65 3.88
CA THR A 265 -4.41 -17.54 2.43
C THR A 265 -5.01 -18.73 1.71
N TYR A 266 -5.52 -18.46 0.51
CA TYR A 266 -6.08 -19.50 -0.37
C TYR A 266 -5.07 -20.64 -0.59
N GLU A 267 -3.81 -20.31 -0.86
CA GLU A 267 -2.75 -21.29 -1.11
C GLU A 267 -2.54 -22.21 0.10
N ARG A 268 -2.38 -21.66 1.30
CA ARG A 268 -2.16 -22.45 2.51
C ARG A 268 -3.37 -23.33 2.88
N ARG A 269 -4.58 -22.80 2.73
CA ARG A 269 -5.80 -23.58 2.93
C ARG A 269 -6.01 -24.65 1.86
N PHE A 270 -5.61 -24.35 0.63
CA PHE A 270 -5.64 -25.31 -0.47
C PHE A 270 -4.69 -26.49 -0.20
N GLU A 271 -3.46 -26.22 0.24
CA GLU A 271 -2.48 -27.22 0.65
C GLU A 271 -2.94 -28.07 1.86
N ALA A 272 -3.62 -27.45 2.81
CA ALA A 272 -4.12 -28.11 4.02
C ALA A 272 -5.40 -28.91 3.80
N HIS A 273 -6.03 -28.82 2.63
CA HIS A 273 -7.28 -29.53 2.34
C HIS A 273 -7.04 -31.06 2.27
N PRO A 274 -7.95 -31.89 2.83
CA PRO A 274 -7.81 -33.35 2.85
C PRO A 274 -7.60 -33.99 1.47
N ASP A 275 -8.16 -33.43 0.41
CA ASP A 275 -8.03 -33.94 -0.97
C ASP A 275 -6.71 -33.50 -1.66
N TYR A 276 -5.95 -32.59 -1.06
CA TYR A 276 -4.71 -32.07 -1.68
C TYR A 276 -3.63 -33.14 -1.93
N PRO A 277 -3.34 -34.08 -1.03
CA PRO A 277 -2.36 -35.14 -1.30
C PRO A 277 -2.70 -35.97 -2.54
N GLN A 278 -3.97 -36.26 -2.77
CA GLN A 278 -4.44 -36.98 -3.97
C GLN A 278 -4.18 -36.13 -5.23
N LEU A 279 -4.51 -34.85 -5.18
CA LEU A 279 -4.26 -33.91 -6.28
C LEU A 279 -2.77 -33.81 -6.60
N TRP A 280 -1.92 -33.72 -5.57
CA TRP A 280 -0.48 -33.64 -5.73
C TRP A 280 0.09 -34.88 -6.42
N SER A 281 -0.37 -36.09 -6.02
CA SER A 281 0.04 -37.35 -6.62
C SER A 281 -0.37 -37.41 -8.11
N ILE A 282 -1.57 -36.97 -8.46
CA ILE A 282 -2.03 -36.92 -9.85
C ILE A 282 -1.22 -35.91 -10.68
N ARG A 283 -0.94 -34.72 -10.13
CA ARG A 283 -0.09 -33.72 -10.79
C ARG A 283 1.34 -34.23 -11.02
N LYS A 284 1.88 -35.00 -10.07
CA LYS A 284 3.17 -35.66 -10.21
C LYS A 284 3.14 -36.69 -11.36
N ALA A 285 2.13 -37.54 -11.42
CA ALA A 285 1.95 -38.50 -12.49
C ALA A 285 1.80 -37.84 -13.88
N ILE A 286 1.08 -36.71 -13.96
CA ILE A 286 0.98 -35.91 -15.19
C ILE A 286 2.36 -35.39 -15.63
N ARG A 287 3.20 -34.92 -14.70
CA ARG A 287 4.55 -34.42 -15.01
C ARG A 287 5.46 -35.55 -15.51
N GLU A 288 5.44 -36.70 -14.86
CA GLU A 288 6.20 -37.89 -15.26
C GLU A 288 5.78 -38.37 -16.66
N LEU A 289 4.48 -38.47 -16.89
CA LEU A 289 3.94 -38.86 -18.18
C LEU A 289 4.31 -37.86 -19.32
N ARG A 290 4.39 -36.56 -19.03
CA ARG A 290 4.85 -35.56 -19.99
C ARG A 290 6.30 -35.71 -20.40
N GLY A 291 7.14 -36.31 -19.56
CA GLY A 291 8.55 -36.62 -19.81
C GLY A 291 8.76 -37.79 -20.77
N GLU A 292 7.75 -38.62 -21.00
CA GLU A 292 7.84 -39.77 -21.91
C GLU A 292 7.97 -39.33 -23.38
N ARG A 293 8.91 -39.96 -24.11
CA ARG A 293 9.21 -39.64 -25.50
C ARG A 293 8.17 -40.19 -26.49
N ARG A 294 7.55 -41.37 -26.17
CA ARG A 294 6.54 -42.00 -27.03
C ARG A 294 5.13 -41.63 -26.59
N ARG A 295 4.36 -41.06 -27.48
CA ARG A 295 2.97 -40.64 -27.25
C ARG A 295 2.04 -41.53 -28.06
N SER A 296 1.61 -42.66 -27.46
CA SER A 296 0.61 -43.54 -28.03
C SER A 296 -0.81 -43.09 -27.71
N ASP A 297 -1.82 -43.70 -28.36
CA ASP A 297 -3.24 -43.43 -28.04
C ASP A 297 -3.55 -43.76 -26.58
N ALA A 298 -2.96 -44.82 -26.02
CA ALA A 298 -3.07 -45.14 -24.61
C ALA A 298 -2.45 -44.05 -23.70
N TRP A 299 -1.38 -43.41 -24.15
CA TRP A 299 -0.77 -42.27 -23.46
C TRP A 299 -1.72 -41.07 -23.43
N HIS A 300 -2.34 -40.73 -24.56
CA HIS A 300 -3.32 -39.62 -24.65
C HIS A 300 -4.54 -39.90 -23.75
N GLN A 301 -5.12 -41.09 -23.80
CA GLN A 301 -6.23 -41.46 -22.93
C GLN A 301 -5.87 -41.37 -21.43
N LYS A 302 -4.70 -41.85 -21.03
CA LYS A 302 -4.22 -41.76 -19.66
C LYS A 302 -3.99 -40.34 -19.22
N MET A 303 -3.40 -39.51 -20.08
CA MET A 303 -3.18 -38.09 -19.85
C MET A 303 -4.49 -37.35 -19.63
N ASP A 304 -5.49 -37.59 -20.48
CA ASP A 304 -6.79 -36.91 -20.39
C ASP A 304 -7.57 -37.34 -19.14
N ARG A 305 -7.53 -38.62 -18.77
CA ARG A 305 -8.10 -39.08 -17.49
C ARG A 305 -7.47 -38.43 -16.28
N LEU A 306 -6.14 -38.33 -16.24
CA LEU A 306 -5.42 -37.70 -15.14
C LEU A 306 -5.72 -36.20 -15.06
N LYS A 307 -5.74 -35.49 -16.19
CA LYS A 307 -6.12 -34.07 -16.23
C LYS A 307 -7.54 -33.84 -15.76
N SER A 308 -8.50 -34.62 -16.25
CA SER A 308 -9.91 -34.51 -15.85
C SER A 308 -10.08 -34.74 -14.35
N ARG A 309 -9.39 -35.74 -13.79
CA ARG A 309 -9.43 -36.04 -12.36
C ARG A 309 -8.77 -34.94 -11.53
N ALA A 310 -7.64 -34.39 -11.97
CA ALA A 310 -7.01 -33.25 -11.31
C ALA A 310 -7.95 -32.04 -11.27
N THR A 311 -8.56 -31.71 -12.40
CA THR A 311 -9.53 -30.59 -12.49
C THR A 311 -10.73 -30.79 -11.56
N GLU A 312 -11.28 -32.01 -11.49
CA GLU A 312 -12.39 -32.33 -10.58
C GLU A 312 -12.02 -32.09 -9.12
N ILE A 313 -10.84 -32.55 -8.69
CA ILE A 313 -10.37 -32.36 -7.32
C ILE A 313 -10.09 -30.87 -7.03
N GLU A 314 -9.44 -30.16 -7.95
CA GLU A 314 -9.21 -28.72 -7.83
C GLU A 314 -10.51 -27.93 -7.65
N LEU A 315 -11.53 -28.23 -8.44
CA LEU A 315 -12.85 -27.60 -8.32
C LEU A 315 -13.51 -27.93 -7.00
N ARG A 316 -13.36 -29.17 -6.49
CA ARG A 316 -13.92 -29.58 -5.20
C ARG A 316 -13.26 -28.84 -4.06
N ILE A 317 -11.94 -28.77 -4.03
CA ILE A 317 -11.18 -28.01 -3.01
C ILE A 317 -11.60 -26.55 -3.05
N ARG A 318 -11.62 -25.94 -4.24
CA ARG A 318 -12.05 -24.55 -4.40
C ARG A 318 -13.47 -24.34 -3.87
N ALA A 319 -14.42 -25.18 -4.25
CA ALA A 319 -15.81 -25.08 -3.81
C ALA A 319 -15.94 -25.18 -2.28
N SER A 320 -15.18 -26.10 -1.63
CA SER A 320 -15.12 -26.21 -0.18
C SER A 320 -14.62 -24.92 0.47
N LEU A 321 -13.46 -24.40 0.02
CA LEU A 321 -12.85 -23.20 0.61
C LEU A 321 -13.75 -21.96 0.45
N PHE A 322 -14.38 -21.78 -0.72
CA PHE A 322 -15.31 -20.67 -0.96
C PHE A 322 -16.63 -20.84 -0.19
N GLY A 323 -17.11 -22.08 -0.06
CA GLY A 323 -18.32 -22.37 0.71
C GLY A 323 -18.18 -22.10 2.21
N GLU A 324 -17.00 -22.27 2.76
CA GLU A 324 -16.71 -22.01 4.18
C GLU A 324 -16.44 -20.53 4.46
N ALA A 325 -15.89 -19.80 3.50
CA ALA A 325 -15.50 -18.41 3.69
C ALA A 325 -16.71 -17.48 3.74
N ARG A 326 -16.74 -16.59 4.72
CA ARG A 326 -17.73 -15.51 4.84
C ARG A 326 -17.22 -14.20 4.23
N VAL A 327 -15.92 -13.99 4.25
CA VAL A 327 -15.24 -12.85 3.64
C VAL A 327 -14.15 -13.35 2.70
N ILE A 328 -14.20 -12.85 1.47
CA ILE A 328 -13.09 -12.96 0.53
C ILE A 328 -12.32 -11.63 0.59
N ALA A 329 -11.04 -11.68 0.94
CA ALA A 329 -10.20 -10.50 1.09
C ALA A 329 -9.05 -10.50 0.07
N CYS A 330 -8.89 -9.42 -0.69
CA CYS A 330 -7.82 -9.27 -1.67
C CYS A 330 -7.49 -7.80 -1.96
N THR A 331 -6.38 -7.54 -2.65
CA THR A 331 -6.14 -6.20 -3.21
C THR A 331 -7.10 -5.92 -4.37
N LEU A 332 -7.24 -4.66 -4.76
CA LEU A 332 -8.10 -4.29 -5.91
C LEU A 332 -7.67 -5.04 -7.19
N THR A 333 -6.36 -5.09 -7.48
CA THR A 333 -5.83 -5.89 -8.60
C THR A 333 -5.98 -7.39 -8.36
N GLY A 334 -5.91 -7.83 -7.10
CA GLY A 334 -6.16 -9.21 -6.67
C GLY A 334 -7.58 -9.69 -6.97
N ALA A 335 -8.55 -8.77 -7.09
CA ALA A 335 -9.92 -9.11 -7.50
C ALA A 335 -10.01 -9.65 -8.94
N ALA A 336 -8.96 -9.46 -9.75
CA ALA A 336 -8.84 -10.09 -11.07
C ALA A 336 -8.20 -11.48 -11.03
N ASN A 337 -7.82 -12.00 -9.86
CA ASN A 337 -7.22 -13.32 -9.74
C ASN A 337 -8.13 -14.39 -10.35
N ARG A 338 -7.52 -15.33 -11.08
CA ARG A 338 -8.21 -16.44 -11.74
C ARG A 338 -9.06 -17.30 -10.77
N VAL A 339 -8.63 -17.39 -9.52
CA VAL A 339 -9.37 -18.08 -8.46
C VAL A 339 -10.77 -17.48 -8.25
N LEU A 340 -10.94 -16.17 -8.52
CA LEU A 340 -12.22 -15.45 -8.41
C LEU A 340 -13.01 -15.42 -9.72
N GLU A 341 -12.56 -16.11 -10.76
CA GLU A 341 -13.29 -16.14 -12.04
C GLU A 341 -14.67 -16.76 -11.87
N GLY A 342 -15.69 -16.05 -12.36
CA GLY A 342 -17.10 -16.45 -12.20
C GLY A 342 -17.76 -16.04 -10.87
N GLU A 343 -16.98 -15.68 -9.84
CA GLU A 343 -17.54 -15.26 -8.56
C GLU A 343 -18.16 -13.86 -8.62
N LYS A 344 -19.31 -13.70 -7.98
CA LYS A 344 -20.05 -12.44 -7.81
C LYS A 344 -20.45 -12.28 -6.35
N PHE A 345 -20.50 -11.05 -5.89
CA PHE A 345 -20.79 -10.70 -4.50
C PHE A 345 -21.92 -9.68 -4.43
N SER A 346 -22.81 -9.79 -3.47
CA SER A 346 -23.83 -8.76 -3.24
C SER A 346 -23.20 -7.45 -2.82
N THR A 347 -22.20 -7.51 -1.94
CA THR A 347 -21.52 -6.32 -1.39
C THR A 347 -20.01 -6.41 -1.54
N LEU A 348 -19.41 -5.31 -2.01
CA LEU A 348 -17.98 -5.04 -2.00
C LEU A 348 -17.69 -3.91 -1.01
N PHE A 349 -16.73 -4.13 -0.13
CA PHE A 349 -16.12 -3.10 0.70
C PHE A 349 -14.74 -2.74 0.15
N ILE A 350 -14.47 -1.46 -0.05
CA ILE A 350 -13.15 -0.96 -0.46
C ILE A 350 -12.60 -0.08 0.67
N ASP A 351 -11.60 -0.57 1.39
CA ASP A 351 -10.89 0.24 2.39
C ASP A 351 -9.74 1.02 1.73
N GLU A 352 -9.35 2.12 2.34
CA GLU A 352 -8.36 3.07 1.82
C GLU A 352 -8.67 3.52 0.37
N ALA A 353 -9.96 3.71 0.08
CA ALA A 353 -10.44 4.03 -1.26
C ALA A 353 -9.93 5.36 -1.82
N ALA A 354 -9.55 6.28 -0.93
CA ALA A 354 -8.96 7.57 -1.31
C ALA A 354 -7.53 7.45 -1.86
N GLN A 355 -6.89 6.28 -1.75
CA GLN A 355 -5.54 6.02 -2.28
C GLN A 355 -5.54 5.20 -3.57
N ALA A 356 -6.71 4.78 -4.03
CA ALA A 356 -6.85 3.92 -5.19
C ALA A 356 -7.16 4.74 -6.45
N LEU A 357 -6.45 4.44 -7.54
CA LEU A 357 -6.85 4.95 -8.85
C LEU A 357 -8.28 4.48 -9.17
N GLU A 358 -9.06 5.35 -9.77
CA GLU A 358 -10.44 5.06 -10.20
C GLU A 358 -10.53 3.76 -11.01
N ALA A 359 -9.62 3.56 -11.97
CA ALA A 359 -9.56 2.37 -12.79
C ALA A 359 -9.31 1.08 -11.99
N ALA A 360 -8.51 1.15 -10.91
CA ALA A 360 -8.25 0.02 -10.03
C ALA A 360 -9.51 -0.40 -9.26
N CYS A 361 -10.32 0.57 -8.79
CA CYS A 361 -11.59 0.28 -8.13
C CYS A 361 -12.53 -0.52 -9.03
N TRP A 362 -12.60 -0.21 -10.32
CA TRP A 362 -13.45 -0.89 -11.27
C TRP A 362 -13.09 -2.37 -11.49
N ILE A 363 -11.83 -2.77 -11.22
CA ILE A 363 -11.44 -4.19 -11.27
C ILE A 363 -12.27 -5.01 -10.26
N ALA A 364 -12.50 -4.49 -9.07
CA ALA A 364 -13.28 -5.14 -8.03
C ALA A 364 -14.80 -4.89 -8.20
N ILE A 365 -15.21 -3.67 -8.55
CA ILE A 365 -16.62 -3.25 -8.63
C ILE A 365 -17.40 -4.10 -9.65
N ARG A 366 -16.78 -4.53 -10.73
CA ARG A 366 -17.41 -5.41 -11.73
C ARG A 366 -17.91 -6.75 -11.16
N ARG A 367 -17.50 -7.11 -9.93
CA ARG A 367 -17.93 -8.33 -9.22
C ARG A 367 -19.03 -8.10 -8.21
N ALA A 368 -19.48 -6.86 -8.02
CA ALA A 368 -20.35 -6.49 -6.91
C ALA A 368 -21.73 -6.00 -7.33
N GLY A 369 -22.70 -6.22 -6.45
CA GLY A 369 -24.05 -5.66 -6.56
C GLY A 369 -24.16 -4.26 -5.97
N ARG A 370 -23.43 -3.98 -4.87
CA ARG A 370 -23.30 -2.66 -4.24
C ARG A 370 -21.89 -2.44 -3.74
N VAL A 371 -21.51 -1.20 -3.52
CA VAL A 371 -20.15 -0.82 -3.15
C VAL A 371 -20.15 0.08 -1.92
N ILE A 372 -19.37 -0.29 -0.92
CA ILE A 372 -19.12 0.50 0.27
C ILE A 372 -17.67 0.98 0.22
N PHE A 373 -17.49 2.28 0.12
CA PHE A 373 -16.17 2.90 0.18
C PHE A 373 -15.86 3.35 1.61
N ALA A 374 -14.63 3.11 2.05
CA ALA A 374 -14.10 3.67 3.28
C ALA A 374 -12.74 4.30 2.99
N GLY A 375 -12.49 5.48 3.54
CA GLY A 375 -11.24 6.19 3.32
C GLY A 375 -11.27 7.61 3.83
N ASP A 376 -10.25 8.36 3.49
CA ASP A 376 -10.13 9.77 3.81
C ASP A 376 -9.46 10.53 2.66
N HIS A 377 -10.25 11.27 1.89
CA HIS A 377 -9.77 12.03 0.74
C HIS A 377 -8.97 13.29 1.12
N CYS A 378 -8.94 13.64 2.40
CA CYS A 378 -8.06 14.68 2.96
C CYS A 378 -6.68 14.14 3.35
N GLN A 379 -6.43 12.84 3.17
CA GLN A 379 -5.12 12.20 3.30
C GLN A 379 -4.50 11.89 1.92
N LEU A 380 -3.46 11.03 1.89
CA LEU A 380 -2.70 10.79 0.66
C LEU A 380 -3.58 10.33 -0.51
N PRO A 381 -3.41 10.95 -1.68
CA PRO A 381 -4.04 10.52 -2.93
C PRO A 381 -3.30 9.32 -3.53
N PRO A 382 -3.83 8.72 -4.62
CA PRO A 382 -3.09 7.76 -5.42
C PRO A 382 -1.78 8.37 -5.93
N THR A 383 -0.74 7.54 -6.04
CA THR A 383 0.51 7.96 -6.67
C THR A 383 0.33 8.07 -8.18
N VAL A 384 0.57 9.26 -8.73
CA VAL A 384 0.60 9.55 -10.17
C VAL A 384 1.93 10.21 -10.48
N LYS A 385 2.72 9.63 -11.38
CA LYS A 385 4.08 10.09 -11.71
C LYS A 385 4.08 11.10 -12.85
N SER A 386 3.19 10.93 -13.83
CA SER A 386 3.05 11.86 -14.94
C SER A 386 2.38 13.15 -14.49
N ILE A 387 3.11 14.27 -14.57
CA ILE A 387 2.57 15.61 -14.26
C ILE A 387 1.37 15.93 -15.17
N MET A 388 1.39 15.48 -16.42
CA MET A 388 0.33 15.71 -17.38
C MET A 388 -0.95 14.93 -17.01
N ALA A 389 -0.80 13.66 -16.60
CA ALA A 389 -1.91 12.85 -16.12
C ALA A 389 -2.48 13.40 -14.80
N LEU A 390 -1.61 13.84 -13.89
CA LEU A 390 -2.01 14.45 -12.61
C LEU A 390 -2.81 15.73 -12.83
N LYS A 391 -2.31 16.66 -13.65
CA LYS A 391 -3.02 17.90 -14.02
C LYS A 391 -4.33 17.63 -14.74
N GLY A 392 -4.43 16.56 -15.50
CA GLY A 392 -5.65 16.09 -16.17
C GLY A 392 -6.69 15.48 -15.21
N GLY A 393 -6.32 15.26 -13.94
CA GLY A 393 -7.23 14.75 -12.91
C GLY A 393 -7.17 13.25 -12.66
N LEU A 394 -6.10 12.55 -13.09
CA LEU A 394 -5.94 11.11 -12.80
C LEU A 394 -5.83 10.82 -11.29
N GLY A 395 -5.36 11.78 -10.50
CA GLY A 395 -5.28 11.68 -9.04
C GLY A 395 -6.61 11.85 -8.30
N ILE A 396 -7.71 12.22 -9.00
CA ILE A 396 -9.05 12.30 -8.41
C ILE A 396 -9.60 10.88 -8.32
N THR A 397 -9.89 10.43 -7.11
CA THR A 397 -10.37 9.06 -6.87
C THR A 397 -11.87 8.92 -7.16
N LEU A 398 -12.31 7.67 -7.37
CA LEU A 398 -13.74 7.37 -7.53
C LEU A 398 -14.53 7.76 -6.26
N MET A 399 -13.97 7.50 -5.08
CA MET A 399 -14.56 7.92 -3.80
C MET A 399 -14.77 9.44 -3.75
N GLU A 400 -13.75 10.23 -4.11
CA GLU A 400 -13.82 11.70 -4.11
C GLU A 400 -14.88 12.23 -5.09
N ARG A 401 -15.00 11.61 -6.28
CA ARG A 401 -16.06 11.94 -7.25
C ARG A 401 -17.46 11.67 -6.68
N ILE A 402 -17.64 10.52 -6.06
CA ILE A 402 -18.94 10.12 -5.47
C ILE A 402 -19.31 11.06 -4.33
N VAL A 403 -18.38 11.37 -3.42
CA VAL A 403 -18.61 12.30 -2.31
C VAL A 403 -19.04 13.68 -2.82
N LYS A 404 -18.39 14.18 -3.87
CA LYS A 404 -18.71 15.48 -4.46
C LYS A 404 -20.08 15.48 -5.17
N ALA A 405 -20.41 14.41 -5.89
CA ALA A 405 -21.65 14.32 -6.66
C ALA A 405 -22.85 13.92 -5.81
N LYS A 406 -22.63 13.19 -4.71
CA LYS A 406 -23.68 12.58 -3.87
C LYS A 406 -23.34 12.69 -2.38
N PRO A 407 -23.44 13.91 -1.82
CA PRO A 407 -23.11 14.12 -0.39
C PRO A 407 -24.02 13.34 0.56
N ASP A 408 -25.19 12.91 0.12
CA ASP A 408 -26.16 12.13 0.88
C ASP A 408 -25.73 10.68 1.16
N VAL A 409 -24.74 10.15 0.43
CA VAL A 409 -24.19 8.80 0.66
C VAL A 409 -23.01 8.80 1.61
N LEU A 410 -22.52 9.99 2.01
CA LEU A 410 -21.36 10.16 2.86
C LEU A 410 -21.75 10.18 4.34
N THR A 411 -21.03 9.44 5.17
CA THR A 411 -21.06 9.59 6.63
C THR A 411 -19.66 9.88 7.15
N LEU A 412 -19.50 11.02 7.82
CA LEU A 412 -18.27 11.44 8.46
C LEU A 412 -18.19 10.86 9.87
N LEU A 413 -17.08 10.20 10.21
CA LEU A 413 -16.76 9.84 11.58
C LEU A 413 -16.22 11.07 12.31
N LYS A 414 -16.84 11.44 13.44
CA LYS A 414 -16.64 12.75 14.08
C LYS A 414 -15.83 12.72 15.37
N VAL A 415 -15.52 11.56 15.92
CA VAL A 415 -14.77 11.45 17.18
C VAL A 415 -13.47 10.71 16.95
N GLN A 416 -12.36 11.35 17.27
CA GLN A 416 -11.03 10.75 17.18
C GLN A 416 -10.50 10.34 18.57
N TYR A 417 -9.73 9.24 18.61
CA TYR A 417 -9.22 8.58 19.82
C TYR A 417 -7.68 8.49 19.87
N ARG A 418 -6.99 9.21 18.99
CA ARG A 418 -5.54 9.11 18.81
C ARG A 418 -4.79 10.25 19.44
N MET A 419 -5.12 11.46 19.03
CA MET A 419 -4.29 12.65 19.21
C MET A 419 -4.73 13.52 20.36
N ASN A 420 -3.77 14.23 20.95
CA ASN A 420 -4.06 15.41 21.74
C ASN A 420 -4.97 16.38 20.96
N GLU A 421 -5.88 17.05 21.67
CA GLU A 421 -6.89 17.93 21.05
C GLU A 421 -6.28 19.04 20.21
N GLN A 422 -5.22 19.69 20.68
CA GLN A 422 -4.59 20.80 19.97
C GLN A 422 -4.00 20.38 18.62
N ILE A 423 -3.46 19.16 18.52
CA ILE A 423 -2.94 18.61 17.27
C ILE A 423 -4.08 18.35 16.29
N MET A 424 -5.15 17.70 16.75
CA MET A 424 -6.27 17.39 15.86
C MET A 424 -7.11 18.60 15.49
N ARG A 425 -7.28 19.57 16.39
CA ARG A 425 -8.13 20.74 16.16
C ARG A 425 -7.71 21.54 14.95
N PHE A 426 -6.40 21.76 14.76
CA PHE A 426 -5.90 22.41 13.56
C PHE A 426 -6.29 21.64 12.29
N SER A 427 -6.06 20.32 12.26
CA SER A 427 -6.44 19.49 11.12
C SER A 427 -7.97 19.43 10.93
N SER A 428 -8.74 19.39 12.01
CA SER A 428 -10.21 19.41 11.96
C SER A 428 -10.73 20.69 11.29
N ASP A 429 -10.24 21.83 11.72
CA ASP A 429 -10.67 23.14 11.20
C ASP A 429 -10.29 23.32 9.73
N TRP A 430 -9.11 22.88 9.33
CA TRP A 430 -8.62 23.08 7.97
C TRP A 430 -9.18 22.08 6.95
N PHE A 431 -9.27 20.79 7.32
CA PHE A 431 -9.60 19.71 6.37
C PHE A 431 -11.00 19.13 6.55
N TYR A 432 -11.60 19.23 7.74
CA TYR A 432 -12.85 18.54 8.08
C TYR A 432 -13.96 19.48 8.55
N GLY A 433 -13.85 20.77 8.23
CA GLY A 433 -14.87 21.78 8.56
C GLY A 433 -15.11 21.98 10.05
N GLY A 434 -14.15 21.62 10.91
CA GLY A 434 -14.28 21.71 12.37
C GLY A 434 -15.16 20.63 12.99
N GLU A 435 -15.58 19.63 12.21
CA GLU A 435 -16.54 18.61 12.67
C GLU A 435 -15.92 17.45 13.46
N VAL A 436 -14.59 17.29 13.39
CA VAL A 436 -13.90 16.20 14.11
C VAL A 436 -13.49 16.67 15.50
N GLN A 437 -13.99 15.97 16.51
CA GLN A 437 -13.77 16.27 17.92
C GLN A 437 -12.89 15.18 18.57
N THR A 438 -12.21 15.54 19.63
CA THR A 438 -11.41 14.61 20.42
C THR A 438 -12.27 13.90 21.44
N ALA A 439 -12.07 12.59 21.60
CA ALA A 439 -12.79 11.80 22.58
C ALA A 439 -12.46 12.26 24.01
N PRO A 440 -13.44 12.23 24.93
CA PRO A 440 -13.22 12.53 26.34
C PRO A 440 -12.09 11.67 26.94
N GLY A 441 -11.24 12.29 27.74
CA GLY A 441 -10.15 11.62 28.46
C GLY A 441 -8.80 11.56 27.73
N ILE A 442 -8.75 11.97 26.46
CA ILE A 442 -7.47 12.08 25.72
C ILE A 442 -7.14 13.49 25.25
N GLU A 443 -7.99 14.46 25.53
CA GLU A 443 -7.84 15.84 25.04
C GLU A 443 -6.49 16.44 25.44
N ARG A 444 -6.04 16.13 26.66
CA ARG A 444 -4.80 16.62 27.25
C ARG A 444 -3.67 15.59 27.27
N ARG A 445 -3.78 14.54 26.41
CA ARG A 445 -2.72 13.53 26.32
C ARG A 445 -1.37 14.17 26.03
N SER A 446 -0.39 13.97 26.90
CA SER A 446 0.95 14.54 26.81
C SER A 446 1.98 13.58 27.40
N ILE A 447 3.26 13.76 27.05
CA ILE A 447 4.37 12.98 27.62
C ILE A 447 4.84 13.61 28.92
N LEU A 448 4.98 14.92 28.93
CA LEU A 448 5.39 15.68 30.11
C LEU A 448 4.21 16.52 30.59
N ASP A 449 4.10 16.68 31.92
CA ASP A 449 3.11 17.57 32.50
C ASP A 449 3.39 19.01 32.04
N TYR A 450 2.31 19.72 31.69
CA TYR A 450 2.39 21.11 31.19
C TYR A 450 3.21 21.30 29.92
N ASP A 451 3.49 20.21 29.15
CA ASP A 451 4.18 20.32 27.86
C ASP A 451 3.21 20.79 26.77
N ARG A 452 3.70 21.63 25.88
CA ARG A 452 2.94 22.05 24.70
C ARG A 452 2.88 20.90 23.71
N PRO A 453 1.71 20.47 23.24
CA PRO A 453 1.59 19.38 22.30
C PRO A 453 2.23 19.68 20.94
N MET A 454 2.30 20.96 20.55
CA MET A 454 2.86 21.39 19.28
C MET A 454 3.98 22.42 19.48
N MET A 455 5.03 22.30 18.69
CA MET A 455 6.18 23.22 18.70
C MET A 455 6.67 23.45 17.28
N TRP A 456 6.97 24.71 16.95
CA TRP A 456 7.68 25.06 15.71
C TRP A 456 9.06 25.60 16.07
N VAL A 457 10.10 24.99 15.49
CA VAL A 457 11.47 25.44 15.54
C VAL A 457 11.76 26.18 14.24
N ASP A 458 11.84 27.50 14.31
CA ASP A 458 12.09 28.33 13.14
C ASP A 458 13.58 28.25 12.75
N THR A 459 13.82 27.84 11.51
CA THR A 459 15.17 27.74 10.94
C THR A 459 15.49 28.89 9.97
N SER A 460 14.71 29.96 9.96
CA SER A 460 14.87 31.08 9.01
C SER A 460 16.23 31.78 9.14
N GLU A 461 16.72 31.94 10.37
CA GLU A 461 17.99 32.61 10.67
C GLU A 461 19.18 31.63 10.75
N ALA A 462 18.93 30.32 10.61
CA ALA A 462 20.00 29.34 10.64
C ALA A 462 20.87 29.45 9.38
N GLU A 463 22.21 29.40 9.58
CA GLU A 463 23.17 29.37 8.47
C GLU A 463 23.07 28.08 7.69
N GLY A 464 22.09 27.96 6.79
CA GLY A 464 21.92 26.77 5.97
C GLY A 464 20.69 26.84 5.06
N LYS A 465 20.94 26.96 3.77
CA LYS A 465 19.90 26.83 2.74
C LYS A 465 19.75 25.37 2.32
N GLU A 466 18.62 25.08 1.66
CA GLU A 466 18.43 23.80 1.03
C GLU A 466 19.47 23.54 -0.07
N GLU A 467 19.96 22.31 -0.17
CA GLU A 467 20.93 21.88 -1.16
C GLU A 467 20.32 20.82 -2.08
N PHE A 468 20.70 20.83 -3.35
CA PHE A 468 20.40 19.75 -4.28
C PHE A 468 21.42 18.62 -4.14
N VAL A 469 20.96 17.38 -4.09
CA VAL A 469 21.83 16.20 -3.98
C VAL A 469 21.44 15.17 -5.04
N GLY A 470 22.48 14.69 -5.75
CA GLY A 470 22.32 13.62 -6.74
C GLY A 470 21.64 14.05 -8.04
N GLU A 471 21.58 13.12 -8.99
CA GLU A 471 21.04 13.36 -10.33
C GLU A 471 19.51 13.51 -10.38
N ASN A 472 18.82 13.11 -9.33
CA ASN A 472 17.34 13.11 -9.26
C ASN A 472 16.77 14.28 -8.47
N PHE A 473 17.50 15.39 -8.36
CA PHE A 473 17.06 16.60 -7.67
C PHE A 473 16.57 16.38 -6.22
N GLY A 474 17.19 15.42 -5.51
CA GLY A 474 16.98 15.25 -4.07
C GLY A 474 17.35 16.55 -3.33
N ARG A 475 16.60 16.87 -2.28
CA ARG A 475 16.88 18.05 -1.45
C ARG A 475 17.25 17.62 -0.05
N ILE A 476 18.25 18.31 0.51
CA ILE A 476 18.63 18.22 1.92
C ILE A 476 18.80 19.62 2.49
N ASN A 477 18.69 19.71 3.81
CA ASN A 477 19.13 20.86 4.59
C ASN A 477 19.89 20.30 5.79
N ARG A 478 21.22 20.44 5.76
CA ARG A 478 22.10 19.86 6.78
C ARG A 478 21.90 20.51 8.14
N THR A 479 21.85 21.83 8.17
CA THR A 479 21.62 22.60 9.39
C THR A 479 20.30 22.24 10.04
N GLU A 480 19.22 22.11 9.24
CA GLU A 480 17.92 21.67 9.76
C GLU A 480 17.97 20.23 10.27
N ALA A 481 18.73 19.32 9.62
CA ALA A 481 18.93 17.97 10.11
C ALA A 481 19.65 17.94 11.46
N GLU A 482 20.69 18.76 11.65
CA GLU A 482 21.41 18.91 12.91
C GLU A 482 20.50 19.45 14.01
N LEU A 483 19.75 20.51 13.72
CA LEU A 483 18.75 21.08 14.62
C LEU A 483 17.64 20.09 14.97
N THR A 484 17.24 19.25 14.02
CA THR A 484 16.26 18.19 14.25
C THR A 484 16.74 17.22 15.32
N LEU A 485 17.97 16.74 15.21
CA LEU A 485 18.55 15.82 16.20
C LEU A 485 18.82 16.50 17.53
N GLN A 486 19.32 17.73 17.50
CA GLN A 486 19.56 18.51 18.71
C GLN A 486 18.25 18.75 19.50
N THR A 487 17.19 19.14 18.81
CA THR A 487 15.88 19.36 19.41
C THR A 487 15.31 18.07 20.00
N LEU A 488 15.43 16.95 19.28
CA LEU A 488 14.98 15.65 19.78
C LEU A 488 15.82 15.20 20.99
N GLN A 489 17.14 15.43 20.96
CA GLN A 489 18.01 15.14 22.09
C GLN A 489 17.61 15.93 23.34
N GLN A 490 17.42 17.23 23.22
CA GLN A 490 16.97 18.08 24.33
C GLN A 490 15.63 17.62 24.90
N TYR A 491 14.73 17.19 24.04
CA TYR A 491 13.44 16.66 24.48
C TYR A 491 13.58 15.32 25.19
N PHE A 492 14.44 14.42 24.70
CA PHE A 492 14.76 13.16 25.38
C PHE A 492 15.43 13.35 26.74
N GLU A 493 16.29 14.36 26.86
CA GLU A 493 16.92 14.72 28.14
C GLU A 493 15.87 15.19 29.17
N LYS A 494 14.85 15.93 28.73
CA LYS A 494 13.73 16.34 29.59
C LYS A 494 12.84 15.17 30.03
N ILE A 495 12.58 14.19 29.15
CA ILE A 495 11.79 12.99 29.47
C ILE A 495 12.57 12.08 30.41
N GLY A 496 13.87 11.93 30.17
CA GLY A 496 14.75 11.01 30.86
C GLY A 496 14.81 9.63 30.23
N LYS A 497 16.03 9.07 30.19
CA LYS A 497 16.32 7.79 29.53
C LYS A 497 15.47 6.64 30.04
N GLN A 498 15.35 6.52 31.37
CA GLN A 498 14.62 5.43 31.98
C GLN A 498 13.15 5.42 31.54
N ARG A 499 12.52 6.58 31.56
CA ARG A 499 11.10 6.71 31.20
C ARG A 499 10.86 6.40 29.72
N ILE A 500 11.75 6.85 28.80
CA ILE A 500 11.61 6.55 27.36
C ILE A 500 11.61 5.04 27.13
N LEU A 501 12.49 4.31 27.81
CA LEU A 501 12.66 2.87 27.62
C LEU A 501 11.55 2.06 28.29
N ASP A 502 11.16 2.42 29.52
CA ASP A 502 10.16 1.68 30.31
C ASP A 502 8.73 1.89 29.77
N GLU A 503 8.39 3.10 29.38
CA GLU A 503 7.07 3.43 28.79
C GLU A 503 7.02 3.16 27.29
N HIS A 504 8.12 2.68 26.67
CA HIS A 504 8.21 2.40 25.23
C HIS A 504 7.82 3.59 24.35
N ILE A 505 8.20 4.81 24.74
CA ILE A 505 7.89 6.02 23.98
C ILE A 505 8.53 5.93 22.59
N ASP A 506 7.70 5.99 21.56
CA ASP A 506 8.12 5.86 20.18
C ASP A 506 8.14 7.21 19.43
N VAL A 507 9.08 7.33 18.52
CA VAL A 507 9.34 8.57 17.78
C VAL A 507 9.34 8.30 16.28
N GLY A 508 8.66 9.16 15.54
CA GLY A 508 8.73 9.23 14.09
C GLY A 508 9.39 10.53 13.65
N ILE A 509 10.40 10.44 12.82
CA ILE A 509 10.97 11.61 12.13
C ILE A 509 10.53 11.55 10.67
N ILE A 510 9.84 12.58 10.23
CA ILE A 510 9.24 12.65 8.89
C ILE A 510 9.91 13.76 8.09
N SER A 511 10.28 13.47 6.85
CA SER A 511 10.67 14.50 5.89
C SER A 511 10.02 14.24 4.52
N PRO A 512 9.65 15.29 3.78
CA PRO A 512 9.10 15.14 2.43
C PRO A 512 10.13 14.65 1.40
N TYR A 513 11.43 14.70 1.73
CA TYR A 513 12.52 14.38 0.82
C TYR A 513 13.30 13.15 1.28
N ARG A 514 13.35 12.13 0.42
CA ARG A 514 14.09 10.87 0.69
C ARG A 514 15.57 11.12 1.01
N ALA A 515 16.20 12.09 0.36
CA ALA A 515 17.60 12.43 0.64
C ALA A 515 17.80 12.94 2.09
N GLN A 516 16.87 13.75 2.60
CA GLN A 516 16.88 14.20 4.00
C GLN A 516 16.65 13.03 4.97
N VAL A 517 15.75 12.12 4.64
CA VAL A 517 15.52 10.89 5.42
C VAL A 517 16.81 10.06 5.53
N GLN A 518 17.53 9.87 4.42
CA GLN A 518 18.81 9.15 4.42
C GLN A 518 19.89 9.87 5.25
N LEU A 519 19.95 11.19 5.16
CA LEU A 519 20.87 12.01 5.98
C LEU A 519 20.57 11.83 7.47
N LEU A 520 19.31 11.97 7.88
CA LEU A 520 18.87 11.80 9.27
C LEU A 520 19.16 10.39 9.78
N HIS A 521 18.89 9.36 8.98
CA HIS A 521 19.25 7.97 9.31
C HIS A 521 20.74 7.81 9.60
N LYS A 522 21.60 8.36 8.71
CA LYS A 522 23.05 8.30 8.87
C LYS A 522 23.48 8.99 10.16
N MET A 523 22.98 10.19 10.43
CA MET A 523 23.34 10.96 11.63
C MET A 523 22.90 10.25 12.92
N ILE A 524 21.70 9.66 12.97
CA ILE A 524 21.23 8.89 14.14
C ILE A 524 22.10 7.65 14.36
N ARG A 525 22.50 6.95 13.30
CA ARG A 525 23.41 5.79 13.41
C ARG A 525 24.80 6.17 13.93
N GLN A 526 25.29 7.36 13.61
CA GLN A 526 26.60 7.86 14.04
C GLN A 526 26.57 8.47 15.44
N SER A 527 25.41 8.88 15.94
CA SER A 527 25.26 9.50 17.25
C SER A 527 25.34 8.46 18.38
N GLU A 528 26.25 8.69 19.33
CA GLU A 528 26.34 7.92 20.57
C GLU A 528 25.13 8.15 21.48
N PHE A 529 24.62 9.39 21.51
CA PHE A 529 23.43 9.72 22.31
C PHE A 529 22.23 8.87 21.92
N PHE A 530 21.92 8.73 20.62
CA PHE A 530 20.76 7.97 20.14
C PHE A 530 20.97 6.45 20.12
N ARG A 531 22.14 5.94 20.42
CA ARG A 531 22.45 4.51 20.42
C ARG A 531 21.45 3.65 21.22
N PRO A 532 21.07 3.99 22.47
CA PRO A 532 20.09 3.22 23.24
C PRO A 532 18.65 3.33 22.71
N TYR A 533 18.34 4.37 21.94
CA TYR A 533 16.99 4.69 21.47
C TYR A 533 16.71 4.29 20.02
N ARG A 534 17.69 3.73 19.31
CA ARG A 534 17.57 3.43 17.86
C ARG A 534 16.35 2.60 17.49
N ARG A 535 15.88 1.71 18.37
CA ARG A 535 14.68 0.90 18.15
C ARG A 535 13.39 1.68 18.33
N ALA A 536 13.41 2.73 19.09
CA ALA A 536 12.25 3.60 19.34
C ALA A 536 12.11 4.70 18.28
N ILE A 537 13.13 4.94 17.46
CA ILE A 537 13.15 6.02 16.46
C ILE A 537 13.00 5.43 15.06
N SER A 538 11.97 5.85 14.35
CA SER A 538 11.75 5.55 12.93
C SER A 538 11.91 6.82 12.10
N VAL A 539 12.62 6.74 10.98
CA VAL A 539 12.77 7.89 10.06
C VAL A 539 12.24 7.47 8.69
N ASN A 540 11.32 8.22 8.12
CA ASN A 540 10.79 7.91 6.80
C ASN A 540 10.17 9.14 6.12
N THR A 541 9.78 8.99 4.87
CA THR A 541 8.94 9.97 4.18
C THR A 541 7.51 9.93 4.71
N VAL A 542 6.70 10.93 4.35
CA VAL A 542 5.28 10.98 4.73
C VAL A 542 4.53 9.72 4.28
N ASP A 543 4.79 9.28 3.04
CA ASP A 543 4.16 8.08 2.48
C ASP A 543 4.53 6.81 3.28
N GLY A 544 5.77 6.71 3.77
CA GLY A 544 6.23 5.60 4.60
C GLY A 544 5.65 5.55 6.01
N PHE A 545 5.09 6.65 6.50
CA PHE A 545 4.38 6.72 7.79
C PHE A 545 2.86 6.53 7.65
N GLN A 546 2.35 6.33 6.46
CA GLN A 546 0.92 6.15 6.28
C GLN A 546 0.39 4.94 7.07
N GLY A 547 -0.75 5.12 7.73
CA GLY A 547 -1.35 4.09 8.59
C GLY A 547 -0.65 3.88 9.94
N GLN A 548 0.50 4.52 10.16
CA GLN A 548 1.24 4.42 11.43
C GLN A 548 0.96 5.62 12.33
N GLU A 549 1.31 5.52 13.59
CA GLU A 549 1.23 6.60 14.57
C GLU A 549 2.40 6.48 15.56
N ARG A 550 2.81 7.58 16.16
CA ARG A 550 3.88 7.64 17.16
C ARG A 550 3.52 8.60 18.28
N ASP A 551 4.09 8.39 19.44
CA ASP A 551 3.93 9.29 20.58
C ASP A 551 4.48 10.68 20.25
N ILE A 552 5.64 10.72 19.62
CA ILE A 552 6.32 11.94 19.18
C ILE A 552 6.51 11.89 17.66
N ILE A 553 6.11 12.96 16.99
CA ILE A 553 6.46 13.19 15.58
C ILE A 553 7.31 14.43 15.46
N VAL A 554 8.42 14.29 14.74
CA VAL A 554 9.30 15.41 14.36
C VAL A 554 9.26 15.52 12.84
N ILE A 555 8.93 16.70 12.32
CA ILE A 555 8.84 16.96 10.88
C ILE A 555 9.99 17.91 10.49
N SER A 556 10.85 17.48 9.56
CA SER A 556 11.88 18.29 8.92
C SER A 556 11.40 18.71 7.54
N LEU A 557 11.07 19.99 7.35
CA LEU A 557 10.45 20.52 6.13
C LEU A 557 11.46 20.76 5.01
N VAL A 558 12.72 20.94 5.34
CA VAL A 558 13.88 21.13 4.44
C VAL A 558 13.91 22.47 3.71
N ARG A 559 12.74 23.00 3.33
CA ARG A 559 12.62 24.16 2.44
C ARG A 559 13.07 25.44 3.13
N ASN A 560 14.16 26.01 2.62
CA ASN A 560 14.70 27.31 3.00
C ASN A 560 15.36 27.94 1.77
N ASN A 561 14.63 28.85 1.09
CA ASN A 561 15.07 29.48 -0.15
C ASN A 561 14.49 30.89 -0.33
N ASP A 562 15.21 31.71 -1.08
CA ASP A 562 14.85 33.12 -1.32
C ASP A 562 13.56 33.26 -2.18
N GLY A 563 13.27 32.27 -3.04
CA GLY A 563 12.08 32.24 -3.87
C GLY A 563 10.79 31.88 -3.13
N LYS A 564 10.87 31.55 -1.85
CA LYS A 564 9.75 31.10 -1.00
C LYS A 564 8.95 29.95 -1.61
N GLU A 565 9.66 29.09 -2.32
CA GLU A 565 9.08 27.92 -2.95
C GLU A 565 8.99 26.76 -1.98
N ILE A 566 7.78 26.21 -1.79
CA ILE A 566 7.51 25.10 -0.88
C ILE A 566 7.51 23.70 -1.55
N GLY A 567 7.60 23.64 -2.89
CA GLY A 567 7.75 22.38 -3.62
C GLY A 567 6.64 21.35 -3.35
N PHE A 568 7.00 20.13 -2.98
CA PHE A 568 6.07 19.03 -2.68
C PHE A 568 5.12 19.30 -1.52
N LEU A 569 5.45 20.25 -0.66
CA LEU A 569 4.64 20.65 0.48
C LEU A 569 3.39 21.47 0.07
N ARG A 570 3.21 21.73 -1.24
CA ARG A 570 1.94 22.28 -1.79
C ARG A 570 0.79 21.28 -1.72
N ASP A 571 1.05 19.98 -1.72
CA ASP A 571 0.02 18.97 -1.45
C ASP A 571 -0.21 18.90 0.06
N LEU A 572 -1.18 19.69 0.53
CA LEU A 572 -1.49 19.83 1.94
C LEU A 572 -1.97 18.52 2.59
N ARG A 573 -2.47 17.56 1.79
CA ARG A 573 -2.87 16.24 2.28
C ARG A 573 -1.68 15.50 2.88
N ARG A 574 -0.47 15.67 2.32
CA ARG A 574 0.77 15.13 2.90
C ARG A 574 1.06 15.72 4.27
N MET A 575 0.85 17.02 4.41
CA MET A 575 1.04 17.68 5.70
C MET A 575 -0.01 17.25 6.73
N ASN A 576 -1.27 17.09 6.31
CA ASN A 576 -2.31 16.53 7.15
C ASN A 576 -1.93 15.13 7.66
N VAL A 577 -1.43 14.26 6.79
CA VAL A 577 -0.93 12.94 7.20
C VAL A 577 0.21 13.08 8.20
N ALA A 578 1.22 13.90 7.92
CA ALA A 578 2.39 14.06 8.80
C ALA A 578 1.99 14.56 10.20
N ILE A 579 1.17 15.59 10.29
CA ILE A 579 0.68 16.17 11.56
C ILE A 579 -0.10 15.11 12.36
N THR A 580 -0.99 14.39 11.71
CA THR A 580 -1.91 13.45 12.37
C THR A 580 -1.31 12.09 12.68
N ARG A 581 0.01 11.93 12.50
CA ARG A 581 0.77 10.77 13.02
C ARG A 581 1.11 10.91 14.49
N ALA A 582 1.13 12.14 15.03
CA ALA A 582 1.49 12.41 16.42
C ALA A 582 0.34 12.12 17.37
N ARG A 583 0.61 11.32 18.41
CA ARG A 583 -0.35 11.10 19.50
C ARG A 583 -0.31 12.21 20.55
N MET A 584 0.90 12.59 20.98
CA MET A 584 1.10 13.45 22.16
C MET A 584 1.97 14.68 21.87
N LYS A 585 2.98 14.55 20.99
CA LYS A 585 3.93 15.63 20.71
C LYS A 585 4.21 15.75 19.22
N LEU A 586 4.07 16.97 18.71
CA LEU A 586 4.43 17.33 17.34
C LEU A 586 5.48 18.44 17.36
N ILE A 587 6.61 18.19 16.74
CA ILE A 587 7.71 19.17 16.57
C ILE A 587 7.91 19.39 15.08
N ILE A 588 7.80 20.62 14.62
CA ILE A 588 8.03 21.00 13.22
C ILE A 588 9.29 21.86 13.15
N LEU A 589 10.23 21.48 12.29
CA LEU A 589 11.41 22.28 11.98
C LEU A 589 11.30 22.79 10.54
N GLY A 590 11.50 24.06 10.34
CA GLY A 590 11.49 24.67 9.02
C GLY A 590 11.54 26.19 9.04
N SER A 591 11.99 26.75 7.93
CA SER A 591 12.07 28.21 7.76
C SER A 591 10.66 28.84 7.72
N ALA A 592 10.28 29.54 8.76
CA ALA A 592 9.02 30.30 8.79
C ALA A 592 8.97 31.32 7.65
N ALA A 593 10.10 31.99 7.35
CA ALA A 593 10.19 32.97 6.25
C ALA A 593 9.83 32.37 4.87
N THR A 594 10.19 31.13 4.62
CA THR A 594 9.85 30.41 3.38
C THR A 594 8.42 29.84 3.43
N MET A 595 8.08 29.15 4.52
CA MET A 595 6.84 28.36 4.62
C MET A 595 5.59 29.24 4.75
N THR A 596 5.65 30.32 5.53
CA THR A 596 4.51 31.21 5.77
C THR A 596 4.08 32.03 4.54
N ALA A 597 4.82 31.98 3.45
CA ALA A 597 4.35 32.47 2.15
C ALA A 597 3.09 31.72 1.65
N HIS A 598 2.87 30.51 2.11
CA HIS A 598 1.65 29.75 1.81
C HIS A 598 0.63 29.88 2.96
N PRO A 599 -0.65 30.19 2.68
CA PRO A 599 -1.68 30.46 3.71
C PRO A 599 -1.85 29.36 4.76
N PHE A 600 -1.76 28.08 4.35
CA PHE A 600 -1.85 26.95 5.26
C PHE A 600 -0.73 26.97 6.32
N TYR A 601 0.52 27.11 5.89
CA TYR A 601 1.66 27.12 6.79
C TYR A 601 1.72 28.36 7.65
N LYS A 602 1.25 29.48 7.11
CA LYS A 602 1.10 30.72 7.90
C LYS A 602 0.13 30.49 9.06
N LYS A 603 -1.06 29.92 8.76
CA LYS A 603 -2.06 29.63 9.79
C LYS A 603 -1.59 28.55 10.78
N LEU A 604 -0.86 27.54 10.32
CA LEU A 604 -0.26 26.52 11.18
C LEU A 604 0.78 27.13 12.13
N TYR A 605 1.66 27.99 11.62
CA TYR A 605 2.66 28.69 12.40
C TYR A 605 2.01 29.63 13.45
N GLU A 606 1.00 30.40 13.05
CA GLU A 606 0.23 31.26 13.95
C GLU A 606 -0.51 30.46 15.03
N TRP A 607 -1.11 29.31 14.65
CA TRP A 607 -1.76 28.38 15.60
C TRP A 607 -0.80 27.88 16.67
N ILE A 608 0.38 27.42 16.25
CA ILE A 608 1.39 26.91 17.18
C ILE A 608 1.96 28.03 18.05
N SER A 609 2.19 29.22 17.49
CA SER A 609 2.73 30.39 18.20
C SER A 609 1.72 31.00 19.17
N GLY A 610 0.43 31.06 18.77
CA GLY A 610 -0.64 31.61 19.62
C GLY A 610 -0.95 30.77 20.84
N GLN A 611 -0.61 29.48 20.84
CA GLN A 611 -0.68 28.63 22.04
C GLN A 611 0.44 28.95 23.06
N ALA A 612 1.33 29.92 22.73
CA ALA A 612 2.37 30.37 23.63
C ALA A 612 1.85 31.30 24.75
N ASP A 613 0.68 31.90 24.54
CA ASP A 613 0.13 32.94 25.41
C ASP A 613 -1.06 32.45 26.27
N GLU A 614 -1.49 31.19 26.12
CA GLU A 614 -2.47 30.49 26.97
C GLU A 614 -1.77 29.48 27.91
#